data_7f6ea4a372a6bfc5e9d639089acd11e3
#
_entry.id   7f6ea4a372a6bfc5e9d639089acd11e3
#
_cell.length_a   1.000
_cell.length_b   1.000
_cell.length_c   1.000
_cell.angle_alpha   90.00
_cell.angle_beta   90.00
_cell.angle_gamma   90.00
#
_symmetry.space_group_name_H-M   'P 1'
#
loop_
_entity.id
_entity.type
_entity.pdbx_description
1 polymer ?
#
loop_
_entity_poly.entity_id
_entity_poly.type
_entity_poly.pdbx_seq_one_letter_code
_entity_poly.pdbx_strand_id
1 'polypeptide(L)'
;VSLGYTDDNGIVKTSNFRRFTASVNLAPSFFEDHLKFNINAKFMNGKNRYADTGAAIGGALAIDPTRPVYSNEDPYQFTGGYWQNINSTTDFSNPDWKYTSNPNSPQNPLAALELKNDKANSNDFVGNVDVDYKFHFLPDLRLHASIGGEYAEGTQTTIVSPYSFGNNYYGWNGDVTQYKYNLSYNIYVQYIK
;
A
#
# COMPACT_ATOMS: atom_id res chain seq x y z
N VAL A 1 -14.94 2.13 -22.15
CA VAL A 1 -13.57 2.31 -21.63
C VAL A 1 -13.56 3.43 -20.62
N SER A 2 -12.91 3.23 -19.47
CA SER A 2 -12.78 4.24 -18.43
C SER A 2 -11.32 4.31 -17.96
N LEU A 3 -10.84 5.53 -17.75
CA LEU A 3 -9.52 5.81 -17.19
C LEU A 3 -9.70 6.73 -15.98
N GLY A 4 -9.00 6.48 -14.92
CA GLY A 4 -9.04 7.28 -13.70
C GLY A 4 -7.65 7.48 -13.11
N TYR A 5 -7.41 8.67 -12.58
CA TYR A 5 -6.21 8.98 -11.82
C TYR A 5 -6.57 9.74 -10.55
N THR A 6 -5.96 9.36 -9.45
CA THR A 6 -6.12 9.98 -8.14
C THR A 6 -4.73 10.28 -7.58
N ASP A 7 -4.53 11.46 -6.99
CA ASP A 7 -3.33 11.82 -6.24
C ASP A 7 -3.76 12.59 -5.00
N ASP A 8 -3.65 11.97 -3.84
CA ASP A 8 -4.10 12.49 -2.55
C ASP A 8 -2.92 12.59 -1.58
N ASN A 9 -2.73 13.77 -1.02
CA ASN A 9 -1.83 13.99 0.10
C ASN A 9 -2.63 13.95 1.40
N GLY A 10 -2.22 13.10 2.32
CA GLY A 10 -2.86 13.03 3.63
C GLY A 10 -2.57 14.26 4.50
N ILE A 11 -3.36 14.42 5.56
CA ILE A 11 -3.21 15.51 6.54
C ILE A 11 -1.89 15.38 7.30
N VAL A 12 -1.47 14.14 7.57
CA VAL A 12 -0.19 13.87 8.25
C VAL A 12 0.94 13.95 7.23
N LYS A 13 1.97 14.73 7.56
CA LYS A 13 3.17 14.87 6.74
C LYS A 13 3.71 13.50 6.30
N THR A 14 4.23 13.42 5.09
CA THR A 14 4.79 12.24 4.42
C THR A 14 3.77 11.23 3.88
N SER A 15 2.49 11.31 4.23
CA SER A 15 1.49 10.42 3.64
C SER A 15 1.05 10.89 2.25
N ASN A 16 1.06 9.96 1.29
CA ASN A 16 0.58 10.20 -0.08
C ASN A 16 -0.01 8.92 -0.66
N PHE A 17 -1.07 9.07 -1.41
CA PHE A 17 -1.70 7.98 -2.15
C PHE A 17 -1.91 8.38 -3.60
N ARG A 18 -1.42 7.57 -4.53
CA ARG A 18 -1.63 7.70 -5.97
C ARG A 18 -2.25 6.44 -6.52
N ARG A 19 -3.24 6.60 -7.36
CA ARG A 19 -3.88 5.47 -8.01
C ARG A 19 -4.19 5.79 -9.47
N PHE A 20 -3.78 4.88 -10.34
CA PHE A 20 -4.21 4.82 -11.74
C PHE A 20 -5.17 3.65 -11.91
N THR A 21 -6.27 3.84 -12.61
CA THR A 21 -7.23 2.81 -12.95
C THR A 21 -7.54 2.86 -14.44
N ALA A 22 -7.63 1.70 -15.06
CA ALA A 22 -8.13 1.53 -16.43
C ALA A 22 -9.16 0.40 -16.43
N SER A 23 -10.28 0.60 -17.08
CA SER A 23 -11.29 -0.46 -17.22
C SER A 23 -11.91 -0.47 -18.60
N VAL A 24 -12.25 -1.67 -19.06
CA VAL A 24 -12.91 -1.93 -20.32
C VAL A 24 -14.10 -2.84 -20.06
N ASN A 25 -15.22 -2.52 -20.64
CA ASN A 25 -16.41 -3.35 -20.68
C ASN A 25 -16.86 -3.46 -22.14
N LEU A 26 -16.98 -4.67 -22.65
CA LEU A 26 -17.39 -4.98 -24.01
C LEU A 26 -18.52 -6.02 -23.95
N ALA A 27 -19.57 -5.79 -24.71
CA ALA A 27 -20.71 -6.70 -24.81
C ALA A 27 -21.07 -6.99 -26.29
N PRO A 28 -20.15 -7.63 -27.05
CA PRO A 28 -20.43 -7.96 -28.43
C PRO A 28 -21.47 -9.09 -28.53
N SER A 29 -22.28 -9.03 -29.58
CA SER A 29 -23.26 -10.03 -29.93
C SER A 29 -23.06 -10.47 -31.38
N PHE A 30 -23.22 -11.76 -31.64
CA PHE A 30 -23.02 -12.38 -32.94
C PHE A 30 -24.19 -13.32 -33.28
N PHE A 31 -24.35 -13.60 -34.57
CA PHE A 31 -25.34 -14.57 -35.08
C PHE A 31 -26.76 -14.22 -34.64
N GLU A 32 -27.20 -12.98 -34.90
CA GLU A 32 -28.55 -12.51 -34.55
C GLU A 32 -28.88 -12.74 -33.07
N ASP A 33 -27.92 -12.35 -32.18
CA ASP A 33 -28.03 -12.50 -30.73
C ASP A 33 -27.99 -13.93 -30.18
N HIS A 34 -27.62 -14.90 -30.99
CA HIS A 34 -27.44 -16.28 -30.51
C HIS A 34 -26.18 -16.46 -29.68
N LEU A 35 -25.12 -15.69 -29.91
CA LEU A 35 -23.89 -15.73 -29.14
C LEU A 35 -23.59 -14.33 -28.59
N LYS A 36 -23.62 -14.23 -27.26
CA LYS A 36 -23.33 -12.98 -26.54
C LYS A 36 -22.13 -13.15 -25.65
N PHE A 37 -21.27 -12.15 -25.65
CA PHE A 37 -20.17 -12.05 -24.72
C PHE A 37 -20.39 -10.84 -23.81
N ASN A 38 -19.94 -10.97 -22.56
CA ASN A 38 -19.76 -9.84 -21.67
C ASN A 38 -18.33 -9.94 -21.12
N ILE A 39 -17.48 -9.00 -21.54
CA ILE A 39 -16.06 -8.99 -21.23
C ILE A 39 -15.78 -7.78 -20.38
N ASN A 40 -15.33 -7.99 -19.15
CA ASN A 40 -14.91 -6.95 -18.25
C ASN A 40 -13.44 -7.15 -17.91
N ALA A 41 -12.66 -6.09 -18.00
CA ALA A 41 -11.29 -6.07 -17.54
C ALA A 41 -11.01 -4.76 -16.81
N LYS A 42 -10.35 -4.84 -15.67
CA LYS A 42 -9.93 -3.71 -14.86
C LYS A 42 -8.49 -3.89 -14.44
N PHE A 43 -7.71 -2.85 -14.64
CA PHE A 43 -6.35 -2.73 -14.12
C PHE A 43 -6.29 -1.57 -13.13
N MET A 44 -5.56 -1.76 -12.05
CA MET A 44 -5.27 -0.74 -11.06
C MET A 44 -3.79 -0.78 -10.68
N ASN A 45 -3.13 0.37 -10.67
CA ASN A 45 -1.84 0.57 -10.05
C ASN A 45 -1.99 1.56 -8.90
N GLY A 46 -1.60 1.14 -7.71
CA GLY A 46 -1.63 1.94 -6.48
C GLY A 46 -0.22 2.18 -5.96
N LYS A 47 0.10 3.42 -5.58
CA LYS A 47 1.34 3.78 -4.90
C LYS A 47 0.99 4.50 -3.60
N ASN A 48 1.49 3.97 -2.50
CA ASN A 48 1.30 4.52 -1.16
C ASN A 48 2.63 4.95 -0.56
N ARG A 49 2.62 6.05 0.15
CA ARG A 49 3.62 6.38 1.14
C ARG A 49 2.92 6.49 2.48
N TYR A 50 3.29 5.60 3.41
CA TYR A 50 2.68 5.55 4.73
C TYR A 50 3.42 6.49 5.69
N ALA A 51 2.64 7.25 6.46
CA ALA A 51 3.14 8.00 7.59
C ALA A 51 2.98 7.18 8.87
N ASP A 52 3.92 7.23 9.78
CA ASP A 52 3.79 6.62 11.10
C ASP A 52 2.91 7.50 12.00
N THR A 53 1.61 7.49 11.70
CA THR A 53 0.62 8.36 12.36
C THR A 53 0.49 8.05 13.85
N GLY A 54 0.58 6.78 14.25
CA GLY A 54 0.50 6.36 15.64
C GLY A 54 1.64 6.94 16.47
N ALA A 55 2.86 6.79 15.98
CA ALA A 55 4.05 7.33 16.63
C ALA A 55 4.07 8.86 16.65
N ALA A 56 3.65 9.49 15.55
CA ALA A 56 3.63 10.94 15.44
C ALA A 56 2.58 11.60 16.37
N ILE A 57 1.35 11.07 16.38
CA ILE A 57 0.26 11.59 17.23
C ILE A 57 0.56 11.30 18.70
N GLY A 58 0.97 10.06 19.03
CA GLY A 58 1.34 9.68 20.39
C GLY A 58 2.50 10.52 20.92
N GLY A 59 3.52 10.74 20.09
CA GLY A 59 4.64 11.63 20.41
C GLY A 59 4.21 13.08 20.64
N ALA A 60 3.36 13.63 19.75
CA ALA A 60 2.88 15.01 19.85
C ALA A 60 2.03 15.27 21.10
N LEU A 61 1.28 14.27 21.56
CA LEU A 61 0.46 14.41 22.78
C LEU A 61 1.27 14.27 24.07
N ALA A 62 2.40 13.58 24.03
CA ALA A 62 3.18 13.23 25.21
C ALA A 62 4.48 14.03 25.38
N ILE A 63 5.01 14.62 24.31
CA ILE A 63 6.23 15.42 24.37
C ILE A 63 5.97 16.77 25.05
N ASP A 64 6.95 17.24 25.81
CA ASP A 64 6.91 18.57 26.43
C ASP A 64 6.85 19.67 25.35
N PRO A 65 5.79 20.49 25.28
CA PRO A 65 5.60 21.50 24.25
C PRO A 65 6.62 22.66 24.32
N THR A 66 7.37 22.78 25.40
CA THR A 66 8.44 23.78 25.55
C THR A 66 9.73 23.35 24.86
N ARG A 67 9.84 22.11 24.41
CA ARG A 67 11.04 21.61 23.75
C ARG A 67 11.03 21.95 22.26
N PRO A 68 12.19 22.27 21.70
CA PRO A 68 12.29 22.54 20.27
C PRO A 68 12.09 21.25 19.46
N VAL A 69 11.64 21.37 18.21
CA VAL A 69 11.55 20.21 17.30
C VAL A 69 12.94 19.76 16.84
N TYR A 70 13.83 20.73 16.58
CA TYR A 70 15.19 20.49 16.12
C TYR A 70 16.19 21.02 17.14
N SER A 71 17.38 20.41 17.17
CA SER A 71 18.50 20.92 17.93
C SER A 71 19.81 20.65 17.18
N ASN A 72 20.67 21.69 17.15
CA ASN A 72 22.01 21.60 16.56
C ASN A 72 23.10 21.30 17.60
N GLU A 73 22.73 21.09 18.85
CA GLU A 73 23.67 20.71 19.90
C GLU A 73 24.27 19.34 19.64
N ASP A 74 25.49 19.09 20.11
CA ASP A 74 26.27 17.90 19.85
C ASP A 74 25.49 16.58 20.10
N PRO A 75 24.77 16.38 21.22
CA PRO A 75 24.04 15.12 21.43
C PRO A 75 22.98 14.80 20.36
N TYR A 76 22.43 15.82 19.71
CA TYR A 76 21.28 15.62 18.79
C TYR A 76 21.67 15.35 17.34
N GLN A 77 22.93 15.41 16.99
CA GLN A 77 23.43 14.86 15.73
C GLN A 77 23.17 13.35 15.64
N PHE A 78 23.23 12.69 16.77
CA PHE A 78 22.90 11.28 16.95
C PHE A 78 21.40 10.94 16.66
N THR A 79 20.50 11.90 16.81
CA THR A 79 19.07 11.77 16.50
C THR A 79 18.70 12.43 15.17
N GLY A 80 19.67 12.65 14.28
CA GLY A 80 19.46 13.30 12.98
C GLY A 80 19.09 14.78 13.08
N GLY A 81 19.46 15.46 14.17
CA GLY A 81 19.15 16.86 14.40
C GLY A 81 17.77 17.11 15.02
N TYR A 82 17.04 16.08 15.37
CA TYR A 82 15.77 16.20 16.09
C TYR A 82 15.99 16.17 17.60
N TRP A 83 15.36 17.10 18.31
CA TRP A 83 15.40 17.06 19.76
C TRP A 83 14.70 15.79 20.27
N GLN A 84 15.36 15.06 21.14
CA GLN A 84 14.87 13.82 21.73
C GLN A 84 15.43 13.66 23.13
N ASN A 85 14.68 13.05 24.06
CA ASN A 85 15.28 12.61 25.31
C ASN A 85 16.27 11.48 25.02
N ILE A 86 17.50 11.68 25.43
CA ILE A 86 18.61 10.76 25.18
C ILE A 86 19.29 10.38 26.50
N ASN A 87 19.86 9.19 26.53
CA ASN A 87 20.73 8.69 27.60
C ASN A 87 22.13 8.52 27.03
N SER A 88 23.16 8.73 27.84
CA SER A 88 24.50 8.23 27.49
C SER A 88 24.50 6.71 27.49
N THR A 89 25.19 6.11 26.52
CA THR A 89 25.33 4.67 26.46
C THR A 89 26.69 4.22 26.99
N THR A 90 26.71 3.03 27.58
CA THR A 90 27.95 2.32 27.97
C THR A 90 28.28 1.21 26.97
N ASP A 91 27.51 1.09 25.89
CA ASP A 91 27.80 0.13 24.84
C ASP A 91 28.96 0.63 23.97
N PHE A 92 30.11 0.02 24.16
CA PHE A 92 31.35 0.32 23.42
C PHE A 92 31.51 -0.50 22.13
N SER A 93 30.51 -1.28 21.75
CA SER A 93 30.54 -2.06 20.49
C SER A 93 30.59 -1.18 19.26
N ASN A 94 30.11 0.06 19.38
CA ASN A 94 30.26 1.11 18.38
C ASN A 94 30.68 2.43 19.04
N PRO A 95 31.97 2.79 18.99
CA PRO A 95 32.50 3.97 19.66
C PRO A 95 31.94 5.30 19.13
N ASP A 96 31.32 5.31 17.96
CA ASP A 96 30.70 6.48 17.38
C ASP A 96 29.33 6.80 18.02
N TRP A 97 28.77 5.87 18.75
CA TRP A 97 27.45 5.98 19.34
C TRP A 97 27.49 6.15 20.86
N LYS A 98 27.70 7.39 21.28
CA LYS A 98 27.81 7.77 22.70
C LYS A 98 26.47 7.89 23.42
N TYR A 99 25.38 7.95 22.65
CA TYR A 99 24.05 8.23 23.17
C TYR A 99 23.05 7.24 22.61
N THR A 100 21.96 7.06 23.33
CA THR A 100 20.79 6.26 22.90
C THR A 100 19.51 6.99 23.24
N SER A 101 18.45 6.78 22.48
CA SER A 101 17.13 7.31 22.81
C SER A 101 16.65 6.74 24.15
N ASN A 102 16.07 7.59 24.98
CA ASN A 102 15.47 7.14 26.24
C ASN A 102 14.16 6.41 25.95
N PRO A 103 14.07 5.08 26.20
CA PRO A 103 12.88 4.29 25.86
C PRO A 103 11.65 4.67 26.72
N ASN A 104 11.84 5.34 27.84
CA ASN A 104 10.77 5.78 28.73
C ASN A 104 10.25 7.20 28.41
N SER A 105 10.72 7.79 27.32
CA SER A 105 10.28 9.12 26.87
C SER A 105 9.53 9.04 25.54
N PRO A 106 8.61 9.98 25.27
CA PRO A 106 7.97 10.07 23.96
C PRO A 106 9.01 10.42 22.90
N GLN A 107 8.81 9.87 21.69
CA GLN A 107 9.64 10.23 20.56
C GLN A 107 9.23 11.58 19.95
N ASN A 108 10.18 12.24 19.31
CA ASN A 108 9.89 13.43 18.53
C ASN A 108 8.92 13.10 17.38
N PRO A 109 7.74 13.75 17.31
CA PRO A 109 6.71 13.40 16.33
C PRO A 109 7.14 13.63 14.88
N LEU A 110 7.96 14.64 14.63
CA LEU A 110 8.44 14.95 13.28
C LEU A 110 9.54 13.96 12.86
N ALA A 111 10.43 13.59 13.77
CA ALA A 111 11.42 12.54 13.54
C ALA A 111 10.75 11.19 13.20
N ALA A 112 9.66 10.85 13.87
CA ALA A 112 8.90 9.64 13.58
C ALA A 112 8.38 9.59 12.14
N LEU A 113 8.02 10.74 11.56
CA LEU A 113 7.53 10.85 10.19
C LEU A 113 8.65 10.91 9.14
N GLU A 114 9.75 11.59 9.44
CA GLU A 114 10.78 11.91 8.45
C GLU A 114 11.92 10.88 8.41
N LEU A 115 12.21 10.23 9.54
CA LEU A 115 13.25 9.22 9.63
C LEU A 115 12.79 7.80 9.25
N LYS A 116 11.50 7.65 8.91
CA LYS A 116 10.93 6.41 8.38
C LYS A 116 10.37 6.66 6.97
N ASN A 117 10.76 5.82 6.03
CA ASN A 117 10.26 5.86 4.66
C ASN A 117 9.63 4.51 4.31
N ASP A 118 8.31 4.47 4.36
CA ASP A 118 7.51 3.27 4.12
C ASP A 118 6.68 3.49 2.86
N LYS A 119 7.00 2.74 1.80
CA LYS A 119 6.37 2.86 0.49
C LYS A 119 5.87 1.52 0.02
N ALA A 120 4.66 1.52 -0.52
CA ALA A 120 4.10 0.36 -1.19
C ALA A 120 3.68 0.69 -2.62
N ASN A 121 3.80 -0.31 -3.48
CA ASN A 121 3.28 -0.30 -4.84
C ASN A 121 2.46 -1.56 -5.06
N SER A 122 1.25 -1.43 -5.57
CA SER A 122 0.40 -2.55 -5.92
C SER A 122 -0.04 -2.48 -7.38
N ASN A 123 -0.11 -3.64 -8.01
CA ASN A 123 -0.73 -3.83 -9.31
C ASN A 123 -1.83 -4.87 -9.15
N ASP A 124 -3.04 -4.51 -9.57
CA ASP A 124 -4.18 -5.39 -9.53
C ASP A 124 -4.80 -5.50 -10.92
N PHE A 125 -5.03 -6.71 -11.37
CA PHE A 125 -5.77 -7.00 -12.58
C PHE A 125 -6.94 -7.92 -12.26
N VAL A 126 -8.15 -7.50 -12.64
CA VAL A 126 -9.37 -8.29 -12.50
C VAL A 126 -10.04 -8.34 -13.86
N GLY A 127 -10.42 -9.54 -14.30
CA GLY A 127 -11.13 -9.71 -15.54
C GLY A 127 -12.14 -10.86 -15.47
N ASN A 128 -13.21 -10.72 -16.20
CA ASN A 128 -14.16 -11.80 -16.44
C ASN A 128 -14.65 -11.78 -17.90
N VAL A 129 -14.97 -12.97 -18.38
CA VAL A 129 -15.61 -13.21 -19.67
C VAL A 129 -16.81 -14.11 -19.41
N ASP A 130 -17.98 -13.59 -19.73
CA ASP A 130 -19.22 -14.36 -19.76
C ASP A 130 -19.60 -14.64 -21.20
N VAL A 131 -20.02 -15.84 -21.48
CA VAL A 131 -20.49 -16.31 -22.77
C VAL A 131 -21.88 -16.87 -22.60
N ASP A 132 -22.83 -16.38 -23.37
CA ASP A 132 -24.18 -16.89 -23.44
C ASP A 132 -24.46 -17.35 -24.87
N TYR A 133 -24.73 -18.64 -25.05
CA TYR A 133 -25.02 -19.23 -26.36
C TYR A 133 -26.41 -19.82 -26.39
N LYS A 134 -27.26 -19.27 -27.24
CA LYS A 134 -28.61 -19.71 -27.53
C LYS A 134 -28.58 -20.66 -28.74
N PHE A 135 -28.99 -21.92 -28.53
CA PHE A 135 -28.91 -22.94 -29.59
C PHE A 135 -29.86 -22.62 -30.77
N HIS A 136 -29.35 -22.68 -31.98
CA HIS A 136 -30.12 -22.36 -33.19
C HIS A 136 -31.29 -23.34 -33.43
N PHE A 137 -31.08 -24.61 -33.07
CA PHE A 137 -32.10 -25.67 -33.28
C PHE A 137 -33.16 -25.69 -32.15
N LEU A 138 -32.83 -25.12 -30.97
CA LEU A 138 -33.73 -25.04 -29.82
C LEU A 138 -33.46 -23.75 -29.05
N PRO A 139 -34.08 -22.62 -29.48
CA PRO A 139 -33.79 -21.30 -28.91
C PRO A 139 -34.12 -21.17 -27.42
N ASP A 140 -34.95 -22.01 -26.87
CA ASP A 140 -35.27 -22.07 -25.44
C ASP A 140 -34.14 -22.67 -24.61
N LEU A 141 -33.17 -23.34 -25.25
CA LEU A 141 -31.98 -23.91 -24.63
C LEU A 141 -30.81 -22.95 -24.75
N ARG A 142 -30.18 -22.66 -23.65
CA ARG A 142 -29.01 -21.77 -23.56
C ARG A 142 -27.88 -22.42 -22.80
N LEU A 143 -26.67 -22.24 -23.28
CA LEU A 143 -25.44 -22.57 -22.58
C LEU A 143 -24.84 -21.24 -22.05
N HIS A 144 -24.60 -21.20 -20.77
CA HIS A 144 -23.89 -20.09 -20.13
C HIS A 144 -22.55 -20.59 -19.62
N ALA A 145 -21.49 -19.85 -19.93
CA ALA A 145 -20.14 -20.10 -19.43
C ALA A 145 -19.55 -18.77 -18.93
N SER A 146 -19.01 -18.79 -17.74
CA SER A 146 -18.31 -17.63 -17.15
C SER A 146 -16.94 -18.07 -16.65
N ILE A 147 -15.93 -17.30 -16.99
CA ILE A 147 -14.58 -17.42 -16.46
C ILE A 147 -14.12 -16.07 -15.97
N GLY A 148 -13.62 -15.99 -14.74
CA GLY A 148 -13.11 -14.79 -14.14
C GLY A 148 -11.80 -15.04 -13.43
N GLY A 149 -10.94 -14.04 -13.42
CA GLY A 149 -9.64 -14.09 -12.75
C GLY A 149 -9.26 -12.78 -12.10
N GLU A 150 -8.49 -12.90 -11.03
CA GLU A 150 -7.83 -11.80 -10.33
C GLU A 150 -6.36 -12.15 -10.17
N TYR A 151 -5.50 -11.21 -10.52
CA TYR A 151 -4.08 -11.24 -10.20
C TYR A 151 -3.71 -9.94 -9.52
N ALA A 152 -3.14 -10.04 -8.33
CA ALA A 152 -2.64 -8.89 -7.59
C ALA A 152 -1.20 -9.14 -7.13
N GLU A 153 -0.38 -8.13 -7.26
CA GLU A 153 1.00 -8.07 -6.79
C GLU A 153 1.18 -6.81 -5.96
N GLY A 154 1.72 -6.96 -4.75
CA GLY A 154 2.06 -5.86 -3.85
C GLY A 154 3.51 -5.95 -3.40
N THR A 155 4.24 -4.84 -3.50
CA THR A 155 5.59 -4.70 -2.95
C THR A 155 5.60 -3.57 -1.94
N GLN A 156 6.24 -3.78 -0.79
CA GLN A 156 6.43 -2.75 0.22
C GLN A 156 7.89 -2.69 0.62
N THR A 157 8.46 -1.50 0.61
CA THR A 157 9.82 -1.21 1.07
C THR A 157 9.73 -0.28 2.26
N THR A 158 10.30 -0.69 3.38
CA THR A 158 10.38 0.12 4.59
C THR A 158 11.84 0.38 4.93
N ILE A 159 12.22 1.64 5.02
CA ILE A 159 13.56 2.09 5.42
C ILE A 159 13.40 2.93 6.68
N VAL A 160 14.11 2.56 7.73
CA VAL A 160 14.17 3.29 8.98
C VAL A 160 15.60 3.78 9.20
N SER A 161 15.76 5.08 9.38
CA SER A 161 17.07 5.70 9.61
C SER A 161 17.70 5.19 10.91
N PRO A 162 19.02 5.02 10.98
CA PRO A 162 19.72 4.73 12.23
C PRO A 162 19.51 5.82 13.31
N TYR A 163 19.16 7.03 12.90
CA TYR A 163 18.86 8.15 13.81
C TYR A 163 17.43 8.12 14.38
N SER A 164 16.61 7.17 13.94
CA SER A 164 15.23 7.02 14.40
C SER A 164 15.18 6.51 15.84
N PHE A 165 14.16 6.93 16.57
CA PHE A 165 13.89 6.46 17.93
C PHE A 165 13.80 4.92 17.97
N GLY A 166 14.50 4.29 18.91
CA GLY A 166 14.51 2.85 19.09
C GLY A 166 15.37 2.05 18.10
N ASN A 167 15.89 2.68 17.03
CA ASN A 167 16.85 2.04 16.13
C ASN A 167 18.26 2.53 16.46
N ASN A 168 18.88 1.89 17.41
CA ASN A 168 20.24 2.19 17.79
C ASN A 168 21.19 1.60 16.73
N TYR A 169 22.11 2.40 16.22
CA TYR A 169 23.27 2.06 15.41
C TYR A 169 23.06 1.89 13.91
N TYR A 170 22.18 1.00 13.44
CA TYR A 170 22.19 0.60 12.02
C TYR A 170 20.94 0.95 11.21
N GLY A 171 19.85 1.34 11.90
CA GLY A 171 18.56 1.49 11.25
C GLY A 171 17.97 0.13 10.80
N TRP A 172 17.03 0.18 9.88
CA TRP A 172 16.40 -1.02 9.34
C TRP A 172 16.01 -0.81 7.88
N ASN A 173 16.16 -1.86 7.07
CA ASN A 173 15.69 -1.90 5.70
C ASN A 173 15.05 -3.25 5.44
N GLY A 174 13.84 -3.26 4.91
CA GLY A 174 13.10 -4.47 4.60
C GLY A 174 12.17 -4.30 3.42
N ASP A 175 12.12 -5.35 2.61
CA ASP A 175 11.22 -5.47 1.47
C ASP A 175 10.29 -6.64 1.67
N VAL A 176 9.01 -6.43 1.34
CA VAL A 176 7.98 -7.47 1.35
C VAL A 176 7.31 -7.49 -0.02
N THR A 177 7.15 -8.67 -0.58
CA THR A 177 6.37 -8.87 -1.81
C THR A 177 5.27 -9.89 -1.55
N GLN A 178 4.07 -9.58 -1.99
CA GLN A 178 2.91 -10.45 -1.88
C GLN A 178 2.27 -10.64 -3.24
N TYR A 179 1.82 -11.86 -3.51
CA TYR A 179 1.08 -12.21 -4.71
C TYR A 179 -0.25 -12.83 -4.31
N LYS A 180 -1.29 -12.48 -5.05
CA LYS A 180 -2.61 -13.08 -4.92
C LYS A 180 -3.14 -13.39 -6.31
N TYR A 181 -3.66 -14.59 -6.51
CA TYR A 181 -4.40 -14.92 -7.71
C TYR A 181 -5.66 -15.71 -7.35
N ASN A 182 -6.72 -15.44 -8.06
CA ASN A 182 -7.97 -16.17 -7.98
C ASN A 182 -8.42 -16.50 -9.39
N LEU A 183 -8.98 -17.68 -9.55
CA LEU A 183 -9.63 -18.12 -10.78
C LEU A 183 -11.01 -18.64 -10.41
N SER A 184 -12.03 -18.20 -11.12
CA SER A 184 -13.39 -18.67 -10.98
C SER A 184 -13.92 -19.11 -12.35
N TYR A 185 -14.68 -20.16 -12.38
CA TYR A 185 -15.40 -20.60 -13.57
C TYR A 185 -16.77 -21.13 -13.19
N ASN A 186 -17.74 -20.92 -14.07
CA ASN A 186 -19.08 -21.42 -13.94
C ASN A 186 -19.60 -21.79 -15.31
N ILE A 187 -20.20 -22.97 -15.45
CA ILE A 187 -20.81 -23.43 -16.69
C ILE A 187 -22.13 -24.09 -16.35
N TYR A 188 -23.20 -23.66 -17.00
CA TYR A 188 -24.50 -24.26 -16.82
C TYR A 188 -25.34 -24.18 -18.11
N VAL A 189 -26.33 -25.04 -18.18
CA VAL A 189 -27.32 -25.07 -19.24
C VAL A 189 -28.66 -24.65 -18.65
N GLN A 190 -29.38 -23.79 -19.34
CA GLN A 190 -30.67 -23.30 -18.93
C GLN A 190 -31.69 -23.55 -20.02
N TYR A 191 -32.83 -24.09 -19.66
CA TYR A 191 -34.00 -24.25 -20.52
C TYR A 191 -35.12 -23.31 -20.04
N ILE A 192 -35.57 -22.42 -20.92
CA ILE A 192 -36.63 -21.45 -20.62
C ILE A 192 -37.70 -21.61 -21.71
N LYS A 193 -38.84 -22.16 -21.32
CA LYS A 193 -39.98 -22.33 -22.18
C LYS A 193 -40.97 -21.18 -21.96
#